data_de81d16b846792f799340a25affbe7a0
#
_entry.id   de81d16b846792f799340a25affbe7a0
#
_cell.length_a   1.000
_cell.length_b   1.000
_cell.length_c   1.000
_cell.angle_alpha   90.00
_cell.angle_beta   90.00
_cell.angle_gamma   90.00
#
_symmetry.space_group_name_H-M   'P 1'
#
loop_
_entity.id
_entity.type
_entity.pdbx_description
1 polymer ?
#
loop_
_entity_poly.entity_id
_entity_poly.type
_entity_poly.pdbx_seq_one_letter_code
_entity_poly.pdbx_strand_id
1 'polypeptide(L)'
;MAKKIKEEFSHSDTGISGQYKTWFLDYASYVILERAVPAIEDGMKPVQRRILHAMKEMDDGRYNKVANIIGQSMQYHPHGDASIGDALVNMGQKDLLIDTQGNWGDVRTGDDAAAPRYIEARLSKFALDRKSVV
;
A
#
# COMPACT_ATOMS: atom_id res chain seq x y z
N MET A 1 -0.69 2.27 30.92
CA MET A 1 -0.95 1.14 30.03
C MET A 1 0.32 0.33 29.68
N ALA A 2 1.38 0.97 29.23
CA ALA A 2 2.65 0.29 28.91
C ALA A 2 3.29 -0.44 30.13
N LYS A 3 3.16 0.13 31.31
CA LYS A 3 3.69 -0.47 32.55
C LYS A 3 2.94 -1.74 32.96
N LYS A 4 1.63 -1.76 32.77
CA LYS A 4 0.77 -2.91 33.05
C LYS A 4 1.04 -4.07 32.08
N ILE A 5 1.27 -3.75 30.82
CA ILE A 5 1.65 -4.74 29.81
C ILE A 5 3.01 -5.37 30.12
N LYS A 6 3.99 -4.58 30.59
CA LYS A 6 5.29 -5.09 31.00
C LYS A 6 5.20 -6.05 32.22
N GLU A 7 4.34 -5.75 33.17
CA GLU A 7 4.14 -6.61 34.33
C GLU A 7 3.45 -7.94 33.97
N GLU A 8 2.48 -7.91 33.06
CA GLU A 8 1.87 -9.14 32.54
C GLU A 8 2.88 -10.00 31.77
N PHE A 9 3.80 -9.41 31.04
CA PHE A 9 4.86 -10.13 30.33
C PHE A 9 5.89 -10.75 31.25
N SER A 10 6.20 -10.14 32.40
CA SER A 10 7.19 -10.67 33.37
C SER A 10 6.68 -11.88 34.13
N HIS A 11 5.36 -12.08 34.19
CA HIS A 11 4.75 -13.21 34.90
C HIS A 11 4.41 -14.41 34.01
N SER A 12 4.51 -14.26 32.66
CA SER A 12 4.11 -15.29 31.70
C SER A 12 5.28 -15.87 30.91
N ASP A 13 6.49 -15.73 31.38
CA ASP A 13 7.71 -16.02 30.64
C ASP A 13 8.04 -17.50 30.40
N THR A 14 7.25 -18.43 30.95
CA THR A 14 7.56 -19.86 30.96
C THR A 14 6.61 -20.72 30.16
N GLY A 15 5.84 -20.14 29.18
CA GLY A 15 4.86 -20.93 28.45
C GLY A 15 4.65 -20.51 27.00
N ILE A 16 3.99 -21.39 26.27
CA ILE A 16 3.55 -21.17 24.88
C ILE A 16 2.72 -19.88 24.76
N SER A 17 1.93 -19.54 25.78
CA SER A 17 1.11 -18.32 25.79
C SER A 17 1.96 -17.03 25.83
N GLY A 18 3.10 -17.03 26.52
CA GLY A 18 4.02 -15.89 26.54
C GLY A 18 4.70 -15.68 25.20
N GLN A 19 5.15 -16.77 24.56
CA GLN A 19 5.73 -16.73 23.21
C GLN A 19 4.71 -16.28 22.17
N TYR A 20 3.47 -16.74 22.27
CA TYR A 20 2.39 -16.34 21.36
C TYR A 20 2.08 -14.84 21.49
N LYS A 21 2.01 -14.30 22.71
CA LYS A 21 1.77 -12.85 22.92
C LYS A 21 2.89 -12.00 22.37
N THR A 22 4.14 -12.39 22.55
CA THR A 22 5.31 -11.69 21.99
C THR A 22 5.26 -11.70 20.46
N TRP A 23 5.01 -12.85 19.86
CA TRP A 23 4.88 -12.98 18.42
C TRP A 23 3.74 -12.11 17.85
N PHE A 24 2.58 -12.09 18.53
CA PHE A 24 1.43 -11.29 18.11
C PHE A 24 1.74 -9.79 18.15
N LEU A 25 2.43 -9.30 19.19
CA LEU A 25 2.83 -7.90 19.30
C LEU A 25 3.84 -7.52 18.20
N ASP A 26 4.81 -8.37 17.94
CA ASP A 26 5.78 -8.15 16.85
C ASP A 26 5.09 -8.11 15.50
N TYR A 27 4.16 -9.02 15.25
CA TYR A 27 3.37 -9.04 14.01
C TYR A 27 2.49 -7.79 13.86
N ALA A 28 1.79 -7.38 14.93
CA ALA A 28 0.96 -6.18 14.92
C ALA A 28 1.79 -4.92 14.66
N SER A 29 2.97 -4.80 15.28
CA SER A 29 3.92 -3.71 15.03
C SER A 29 4.40 -3.70 13.59
N TYR A 30 4.73 -4.84 13.02
CA TYR A 30 5.14 -5.00 11.63
C TYR A 30 4.04 -4.52 10.66
N VAL A 31 2.79 -4.93 10.88
CA VAL A 31 1.65 -4.51 10.05
C VAL A 31 1.44 -3.00 10.11
N ILE A 32 1.53 -2.39 11.28
CA ILE A 32 1.41 -0.93 11.45
C ILE A 32 2.52 -0.20 10.69
N LEU A 33 3.77 -0.64 10.83
CA LEU A 33 4.91 -0.04 10.14
C LEU A 33 4.80 -0.17 8.62
N GLU A 34 4.35 -1.30 8.10
CA GLU A 34 4.17 -1.49 6.67
C GLU A 34 3.03 -0.68 6.07
N ARG A 35 1.93 -0.49 6.82
CA ARG A 35 0.73 0.18 6.28
C ARG A 35 0.71 1.68 6.50
N ALA A 36 1.20 2.16 7.62
CA ALA A 36 0.93 3.51 8.09
C ALA A 36 2.11 4.47 7.95
N VAL A 37 3.34 3.98 8.02
CA VAL A 37 4.52 4.84 8.14
C VAL A 37 5.21 5.01 6.79
N PRO A 38 5.23 6.24 6.22
CA PRO A 38 6.01 6.54 5.02
C PRO A 38 7.51 6.44 5.29
N ALA A 39 8.28 6.04 4.27
CA ALA A 39 9.73 6.05 4.34
C ALA A 39 10.28 7.48 4.35
N ILE A 40 11.37 7.71 5.08
CA ILE A 40 12.00 9.04 5.20
C ILE A 40 12.54 9.51 3.84
N GLU A 41 13.07 8.59 3.05
CA GLU A 41 13.77 8.90 1.79
C GLU A 41 12.83 9.46 0.70
N ASP A 42 11.61 8.95 0.62
CA ASP A 42 10.68 9.29 -0.47
C ASP A 42 9.27 9.65 -0.02
N GLY A 43 8.98 9.55 1.27
CA GLY A 43 7.66 9.82 1.82
C GLY A 43 6.58 8.81 1.41
N MET A 44 6.97 7.65 0.87
CA MET A 44 6.05 6.65 0.36
C MET A 44 5.80 5.53 1.37
N LYS A 45 4.55 5.10 1.46
CA LYS A 45 4.18 3.90 2.19
C LYS A 45 4.60 2.66 1.40
N PRO A 46 4.89 1.53 2.06
CA PRO A 46 5.28 0.29 1.36
C PRO A 46 4.31 -0.16 0.28
N VAL A 47 3.00 -0.07 0.51
CA VAL A 47 1.99 -0.43 -0.50
C VAL A 47 2.10 0.43 -1.75
N GLN A 48 2.33 1.73 -1.60
CA GLN A 48 2.49 2.66 -2.72
C GLN A 48 3.73 2.31 -3.55
N ARG A 49 4.83 2.01 -2.89
CA ARG A 49 6.07 1.61 -3.55
C ARG A 49 5.91 0.30 -4.31
N ARG A 50 5.22 -0.68 -3.76
CA ARG A 50 4.92 -1.96 -4.40
C ARG A 50 4.03 -1.79 -5.64
N ILE A 51 3.04 -0.90 -5.57
CA ILE A 51 2.19 -0.56 -6.72
C ILE A 51 3.02 0.08 -7.84
N LEU A 52 3.85 1.05 -7.53
CA LEU A 52 4.72 1.70 -8.51
C LEU A 52 5.70 0.73 -9.15
N HIS A 53 6.24 -0.20 -8.37
CA HIS A 53 7.11 -1.25 -8.88
C HIS A 53 6.37 -2.17 -9.85
N ALA A 54 5.18 -2.60 -9.51
CA ALA A 54 4.34 -3.42 -10.39
C ALA A 54 3.97 -2.68 -11.69
N MET A 55 3.61 -1.40 -11.59
CA MET A 55 3.31 -0.57 -12.75
C MET A 55 4.53 -0.39 -13.66
N LYS A 56 5.71 -0.27 -13.08
CA LYS A 56 6.96 -0.18 -13.85
C LYS A 56 7.26 -1.46 -14.62
N GLU A 57 7.02 -2.62 -14.02
CA GLU A 57 7.16 -3.91 -14.70
C GLU A 57 6.18 -4.07 -15.87
N MET A 58 4.98 -3.50 -15.75
CA MET A 58 3.94 -3.52 -16.78
C MET A 58 4.04 -2.39 -17.79
N ASP A 59 4.96 -1.44 -17.59
CA ASP A 59 5.01 -0.21 -18.36
C ASP A 59 5.39 -0.47 -19.83
N ASP A 60 4.43 -0.22 -20.69
CA ASP A 60 4.57 -0.26 -22.15
C ASP A 60 4.21 1.08 -22.81
N GLY A 61 4.06 2.15 -22.01
CA GLY A 61 3.62 3.47 -22.43
C GLY A 61 2.11 3.61 -22.60
N ARG A 62 1.35 2.54 -22.47
CA ARG A 62 -0.11 2.53 -22.58
C ARG A 62 -0.78 2.55 -21.22
N TYR A 63 -2.04 2.94 -21.18
CA TYR A 63 -2.88 2.76 -20.00
C TYR A 63 -3.16 1.28 -19.77
N ASN A 64 -3.03 0.85 -18.54
CA ASN A 64 -3.39 -0.48 -18.10
C ASN A 64 -4.62 -0.41 -17.21
N LYS A 65 -5.48 -1.40 -17.28
CA LYS A 65 -6.63 -1.50 -16.38
C LYS A 65 -6.17 -1.63 -14.93
N VAL A 66 -6.82 -0.90 -14.05
CA VAL A 66 -6.51 -0.93 -12.61
C VAL A 66 -6.65 -2.34 -12.04
N ALA A 67 -7.60 -3.13 -12.52
CA ALA A 67 -7.73 -4.53 -12.12
C ALA A 67 -6.45 -5.35 -12.41
N ASN A 68 -5.80 -5.12 -13.55
CA ASN A 68 -4.55 -5.78 -13.90
C ASN A 68 -3.37 -5.29 -13.04
N ILE A 69 -3.32 -4.01 -12.74
CA ILE A 69 -2.31 -3.42 -11.86
C ILE A 69 -2.43 -3.99 -10.45
N ILE A 70 -3.65 -4.11 -9.93
CA ILE A 70 -3.91 -4.72 -8.63
C ILE A 70 -3.45 -6.18 -8.63
N GLY A 71 -3.79 -6.94 -9.65
CA GLY A 71 -3.36 -8.34 -9.79
C GLY A 71 -1.85 -8.51 -9.79
N GLN A 72 -1.14 -7.65 -10.53
CA GLN A 72 0.33 -7.66 -10.54
C GLN A 72 0.93 -7.25 -9.19
N SER A 73 0.33 -6.28 -8.52
CA SER A 73 0.78 -5.79 -7.21
C SER A 73 0.59 -6.82 -6.09
N MET A 74 -0.38 -7.70 -6.22
CA MET A 74 -0.65 -8.75 -5.22
C MET A 74 0.53 -9.71 -5.03
N GLN A 75 1.41 -9.83 -6.00
CA GLN A 75 2.65 -10.62 -5.88
C GLN A 75 3.59 -10.06 -4.80
N TYR A 76 3.54 -8.77 -4.56
CA TYR A 76 4.43 -8.05 -3.63
C TYR A 76 3.74 -7.62 -2.36
N HIS A 77 2.41 -7.59 -2.34
CA HIS A 77 1.63 -7.09 -1.20
C HIS A 77 0.64 -8.14 -0.72
N PRO A 78 0.89 -8.78 0.44
CA PRO A 78 0.09 -9.93 0.89
C PRO A 78 -1.26 -9.57 1.53
N HIS A 79 -1.60 -8.29 1.63
CA HIS A 79 -2.77 -7.81 2.40
C HIS A 79 -4.07 -7.72 1.59
N GLY A 80 -4.11 -8.29 0.38
CA GLY A 80 -5.31 -8.39 -0.41
C GLY A 80 -5.53 -7.23 -1.38
N ASP A 81 -6.48 -7.44 -2.30
CA ASP A 81 -6.76 -6.55 -3.42
C ASP A 81 -7.45 -5.24 -3.01
N ALA A 82 -8.29 -5.27 -1.98
CA ALA A 82 -9.02 -4.08 -1.54
C ALA A 82 -8.07 -2.97 -1.06
N SER A 83 -7.07 -3.30 -0.25
CA SER A 83 -6.10 -2.31 0.25
C SER A 83 -5.20 -1.78 -0.87
N ILE A 84 -4.84 -2.60 -1.83
CA ILE A 84 -4.09 -2.17 -3.02
C ILE A 84 -4.94 -1.22 -3.87
N GLY A 85 -6.19 -1.56 -4.10
CA GLY A 85 -7.13 -0.72 -4.85
C GLY A 85 -7.34 0.65 -4.22
N ASP A 86 -7.54 0.70 -2.92
CA ASP A 86 -7.71 1.97 -2.19
C ASP A 86 -6.44 2.83 -2.27
N ALA A 87 -5.28 2.24 -2.09
CA ALA A 87 -4.01 2.95 -2.20
C ALA A 87 -3.77 3.49 -3.62
N LEU A 88 -4.07 2.70 -4.64
CA LEU A 88 -3.94 3.10 -6.03
C LEU A 88 -4.87 4.27 -6.39
N VAL A 89 -6.12 4.23 -5.94
CA VAL A 89 -7.08 5.32 -6.12
C VAL A 89 -6.57 6.60 -5.45
N ASN A 90 -6.09 6.53 -4.23
CA ASN A 90 -5.53 7.68 -3.53
C ASN A 90 -4.32 8.28 -4.27
N MET A 91 -3.44 7.45 -4.81
CA MET A 91 -2.30 7.90 -5.60
C MET A 91 -2.72 8.54 -6.92
N GLY A 92 -3.72 7.97 -7.59
CA GLY A 92 -4.26 8.50 -8.83
C GLY A 92 -4.96 9.85 -8.66
N GLN A 93 -5.67 10.05 -7.56
CA GLN A 93 -6.34 11.31 -7.26
C GLN A 93 -5.36 12.48 -7.04
N LYS A 94 -4.12 12.20 -6.67
CA LYS A 94 -3.07 13.21 -6.50
C LYS A 94 -2.44 13.69 -7.81
N ASP A 95 -2.67 12.99 -8.91
CA ASP A 95 -2.22 13.33 -10.28
C ASP A 95 -0.71 13.64 -10.41
N LEU A 96 0.13 13.05 -9.59
CA LEU A 96 1.56 13.30 -9.62
C LEU A 96 2.35 12.14 -10.25
N LEU A 97 2.22 10.95 -9.70
CA LEU A 97 3.00 9.78 -10.09
C LEU A 97 2.28 8.92 -11.11
N ILE A 98 0.97 9.04 -11.18
CA ILE A 98 0.10 8.18 -11.98
C ILE A 98 -0.80 9.06 -12.84
N ASP A 99 -0.76 8.81 -14.16
CA ASP A 99 -1.75 9.33 -15.08
C ASP A 99 -2.98 8.44 -15.05
N THR A 100 -4.15 9.05 -14.97
CA THR A 100 -5.43 8.36 -14.78
C THR A 100 -6.35 8.55 -15.99
N GLN A 101 -7.15 7.52 -16.25
CA GLN A 101 -8.21 7.56 -17.25
C GLN A 101 -9.47 6.89 -16.71
N GLY A 102 -10.60 7.52 -16.90
CA GLY A 102 -11.88 7.07 -16.37
C GLY A 102 -12.31 7.83 -15.12
N ASN A 103 -13.32 7.31 -14.42
CA ASN A 103 -13.86 7.93 -13.22
C ASN A 103 -13.13 7.44 -11.97
N TRP A 104 -12.20 8.25 -11.49
CA TRP A 104 -11.42 7.98 -10.27
C TRP A 104 -12.03 8.59 -9.01
N GLY A 105 -13.24 9.12 -9.11
CA GLY A 105 -13.89 9.82 -8.03
C GLY A 105 -13.35 11.24 -7.83
N ASP A 106 -13.91 11.94 -6.86
CA ASP A 106 -13.48 13.30 -6.50
C ASP A 106 -13.49 13.46 -4.99
N VAL A 107 -12.34 13.76 -4.42
CA VAL A 107 -12.19 14.01 -2.98
C VAL A 107 -13.01 15.22 -2.54
N ARG A 108 -13.20 16.21 -3.41
CA ARG A 108 -13.91 17.44 -3.10
C ARG A 108 -15.42 17.23 -2.97
N THR A 109 -15.97 16.40 -3.84
CA THR A 109 -17.41 16.08 -3.85
C THR A 109 -17.75 14.84 -3.04
N GLY A 110 -16.74 14.05 -2.65
CA GLY A 110 -16.94 12.78 -1.97
C GLY A 110 -17.38 11.64 -2.88
N ASP A 111 -17.30 11.83 -4.20
CA ASP A 111 -17.63 10.77 -5.16
C ASP A 111 -16.63 9.63 -5.11
N ASP A 112 -17.14 8.41 -5.13
CA ASP A 112 -16.32 7.21 -5.16
C ASP A 112 -15.78 6.93 -6.56
N ALA A 113 -14.63 6.26 -6.62
CA ALA A 113 -14.07 5.79 -7.87
C ALA A 113 -14.92 4.64 -8.45
N ALA A 114 -14.92 4.52 -9.77
CA ALA A 114 -15.52 3.37 -10.44
C ALA A 114 -14.77 2.08 -10.09
N ALA A 115 -15.40 0.93 -10.35
CA ALA A 115 -14.77 -0.37 -10.11
C ALA A 115 -13.44 -0.50 -10.89
N PRO A 116 -12.45 -1.24 -10.37
CA PRO A 116 -11.13 -1.37 -10.99
C PRO A 116 -11.13 -1.85 -12.44
N ARG A 117 -12.15 -2.58 -12.85
CA ARG A 117 -12.30 -3.06 -14.24
C ARG A 117 -12.66 -1.97 -15.25
N TYR A 118 -13.12 -0.79 -14.80
CA TYR A 118 -13.57 0.29 -15.65
C TYR A 118 -12.59 1.46 -15.76
N ILE A 119 -11.63 1.55 -14.87
CA ILE A 119 -10.65 2.62 -14.82
C ILE A 119 -9.26 2.14 -15.23
N GLU A 120 -8.47 3.06 -15.75
CA GLU A 120 -7.15 2.77 -16.27
C GLU A 120 -6.12 3.74 -15.71
N ALA A 121 -4.87 3.28 -15.64
CA ALA A 121 -3.75 4.07 -15.13
C ALA A 121 -2.45 3.71 -15.85
N ARG A 122 -1.52 4.66 -15.84
CA ARG A 122 -0.13 4.43 -16.24
C ARG A 122 0.80 5.30 -15.41
N LEU A 123 2.09 4.99 -15.42
CA LEU A 123 3.08 5.85 -14.79
C LEU A 123 3.19 7.18 -15.55
N SER A 124 3.23 8.28 -14.80
CA SER A 124 3.46 9.60 -15.37
C SER A 124 4.91 9.75 -15.81
N LYS A 125 5.18 10.75 -16.66
CA LYS A 125 6.57 11.09 -17.05
C LYS A 125 7.42 11.44 -15.83
N PHE A 126 6.85 12.12 -14.86
CA PHE A 126 7.53 12.45 -13.60
C PHE A 126 8.00 11.22 -12.85
N ALA A 127 7.16 10.18 -12.77
CA ALA A 127 7.50 8.93 -12.11
C ALA A 127 8.58 8.15 -12.88
N LEU A 128 8.52 8.16 -14.21
CA LEU A 128 9.50 7.49 -15.07
C LEU A 128 10.87 8.15 -15.02
N ASP A 129 10.93 9.47 -14.89
CA ASP A 129 12.19 10.22 -14.79
C ASP A 129 12.91 9.98 -13.46
N ARG A 130 12.20 9.55 -12.44
CA ARG A 130 12.75 9.24 -11.12
C ARG A 130 13.07 7.74 -10.94
N LYS A 131 13.83 7.18 -11.84
CA LYS A 131 14.22 5.75 -11.82
C LYS A 131 14.93 5.29 -10.55
N SER A 132 15.56 6.19 -9.82
CA SER A 132 16.31 5.86 -8.61
C SER A 132 15.46 5.66 -7.37
N VAL A 133 14.19 6.06 -7.40
CA VAL A 133 13.26 5.98 -6.25
C VAL A 133 12.44 4.69 -6.27
N VAL A 134 12.35 4.07 -7.40
CA VAL A 134 11.62 2.83 -7.62
C VAL A 134 12.58 1.69 -7.86
#